data_a84994731542f99645fb3a810ec8fbb9
#
_entry.id   a84994731542f99645fb3a810ec8fbb9
#
_cell.length_a   1.000
_cell.length_b   1.000
_cell.length_c   1.000
_cell.angle_alpha   90.00
_cell.angle_beta   90.00
_cell.angle_gamma   90.00
#
_symmetry.space_group_name_H-M   'P 1'
#
loop_
_entity.id
_entity.type
_entity.pdbx_description
1 polymer ?
#
loop_
_entity_poly.entity_id
_entity_poly.type
_entity_poly.pdbx_seq_one_letter_code
_entity_poly.pdbx_strand_id
1 'polypeptide(L)'
;MHIRKSQDGYDAVVVGSGAGGGMAAKVLAESGLKVAVLEAGPFFDPAKNEHRTQLRPSWESPRRGAGSTRAFGDFDAAYGGWDIDGEPYTRKDGTQFDWFRSRMLGGRTNHWGRISLRFGPLDFKRRDFDGLGDNWPISYNDIK
;
A
#
# COMPACT_ATOMS: atom_id res chain seq x y z
N MET A 1 -19.84 -1.16 -17.45
CA MET A 1 -19.97 -1.03 -15.99
C MET A 1 -21.33 -1.56 -15.60
N HIS A 2 -21.43 -2.69 -14.90
CA HIS A 2 -22.69 -3.24 -14.41
C HIS A 2 -22.91 -2.81 -12.97
N ILE A 3 -23.83 -1.89 -12.73
CA ILE A 3 -24.25 -1.52 -11.40
C ILE A 3 -25.31 -2.53 -10.96
N ARG A 4 -24.95 -3.45 -10.06
CA ARG A 4 -25.95 -4.26 -9.35
C ARG A 4 -26.48 -3.43 -8.19
N LYS A 5 -27.76 -3.11 -8.20
CA LYS A 5 -28.45 -2.66 -6.98
C LYS A 5 -28.48 -3.83 -6.00
N SER A 6 -27.71 -3.75 -4.92
CA SER A 6 -27.93 -4.61 -3.75
C SER A 6 -29.19 -4.13 -3.04
N GLN A 7 -30.10 -5.04 -2.71
CA GLN A 7 -31.29 -4.71 -1.87
C GLN A 7 -30.89 -4.51 -0.40
N ASP A 8 -29.71 -4.99 -0.04
CA ASP A 8 -29.15 -4.85 1.31
C ASP A 8 -28.07 -3.78 1.30
N GLY A 9 -28.26 -2.70 2.02
CA GLY A 9 -27.25 -1.66 2.22
C GLY A 9 -26.02 -2.18 2.98
N TYR A 10 -24.91 -1.47 2.86
CA TYR A 10 -23.74 -1.61 3.70
C TYR A 10 -23.67 -0.43 4.67
N ASP A 11 -23.19 -0.68 5.88
CA ASP A 11 -23.01 0.36 6.90
C ASP A 11 -21.76 1.21 6.59
N ALA A 12 -20.75 0.58 5.96
CA ALA A 12 -19.50 1.25 5.57
C ALA A 12 -18.98 0.71 4.24
N VAL A 13 -18.31 1.60 3.48
CA VAL A 13 -17.58 1.24 2.27
C VAL A 13 -16.12 1.66 2.45
N VAL A 14 -15.21 0.71 2.31
CA VAL A 14 -13.77 0.92 2.35
C VAL A 14 -13.21 0.83 0.93
N VAL A 15 -12.51 1.85 0.46
CA VAL A 15 -11.89 1.88 -0.87
C VAL A 15 -10.42 1.55 -0.74
N GLY A 16 -10.01 0.43 -1.33
CA GLY A 16 -8.67 -0.13 -1.28
C GLY A 16 -8.44 -1.03 -0.07
N SER A 17 -7.81 -2.17 -0.30
CA SER A 17 -7.52 -3.20 0.70
C SER A 17 -6.06 -3.19 1.22
N GLY A 18 -5.31 -2.12 0.97
CA GLY A 18 -3.96 -1.95 1.49
C GLY A 18 -3.92 -1.88 3.03
N ALA A 19 -2.77 -1.54 3.60
CA ALA A 19 -2.56 -1.54 5.06
C ALA A 19 -3.64 -0.78 5.83
N GLY A 20 -3.94 0.45 5.42
CA GLY A 20 -4.97 1.28 6.09
C GLY A 20 -6.37 0.74 5.88
N GLY A 21 -6.75 0.45 4.63
CA GLY A 21 -8.09 -0.04 4.32
C GLY A 21 -8.37 -1.42 4.89
N GLY A 22 -7.39 -2.32 4.87
CA GLY A 22 -7.51 -3.65 5.50
C GLY A 22 -7.75 -3.56 7.01
N MET A 23 -7.02 -2.67 7.69
CA MET A 23 -7.21 -2.45 9.13
C MET A 23 -8.56 -1.79 9.44
N ALA A 24 -8.96 -0.79 8.64
CA ALA A 24 -10.27 -0.16 8.81
C ALA A 24 -11.41 -1.18 8.61
N ALA A 25 -11.33 -1.99 7.54
CA ALA A 25 -12.32 -3.02 7.29
C ALA A 25 -12.41 -4.03 8.44
N LYS A 26 -11.24 -4.46 8.98
CA LYS A 26 -11.19 -5.36 10.14
C LYS A 26 -11.92 -4.77 11.35
N VAL A 27 -11.54 -3.56 11.76
CA VAL A 27 -12.10 -2.92 12.96
C VAL A 27 -13.60 -2.69 12.81
N LEU A 28 -14.05 -2.21 11.66
CA LEU A 28 -15.47 -1.97 11.40
C LEU A 28 -16.28 -3.28 11.41
N ALA A 29 -15.76 -4.34 10.78
CA ALA A 29 -16.43 -5.63 10.76
C ALA A 29 -16.46 -6.29 12.15
N GLU A 30 -15.38 -6.21 12.92
CA GLU A 30 -15.34 -6.70 14.30
C GLU A 30 -16.28 -5.93 15.23
N SER A 31 -16.59 -4.68 14.89
CA SER A 31 -17.61 -3.87 15.58
C SER A 31 -19.05 -4.23 15.17
N GLY A 32 -19.24 -5.24 14.34
CA GLY A 32 -20.55 -5.73 13.91
C GLY A 32 -21.14 -5.00 12.70
N LEU A 33 -20.41 -4.10 12.05
CA LEU A 33 -20.87 -3.39 10.87
C LEU A 33 -20.77 -4.26 9.60
N LYS A 34 -21.73 -4.10 8.70
CA LYS A 34 -21.71 -4.71 7.37
C LYS A 34 -20.84 -3.86 6.44
N VAL A 35 -19.65 -4.34 6.14
CA VAL A 35 -18.62 -3.59 5.40
C VAL A 35 -18.47 -4.12 3.98
N ALA A 36 -18.47 -3.21 3.00
CA ALA A 36 -18.02 -3.49 1.64
C ALA A 36 -16.59 -2.98 1.45
N VAL A 37 -15.72 -3.81 0.88
CA VAL A 37 -14.36 -3.42 0.47
C VAL A 37 -14.29 -3.41 -1.05
N LEU A 38 -13.94 -2.26 -1.63
CA LEU A 38 -13.72 -2.09 -3.06
C LEU A 38 -12.22 -2.14 -3.33
N GLU A 39 -11.78 -3.17 -4.05
CA GLU A 39 -10.38 -3.35 -4.45
C GLU A 39 -10.26 -3.34 -5.97
N ALA A 40 -9.26 -2.62 -6.49
CA ALA A 40 -9.07 -2.48 -7.92
C ALA A 40 -8.19 -3.58 -8.54
N GLY A 41 -7.42 -4.28 -7.71
CA GLY A 41 -6.51 -5.32 -8.16
C GLY A 41 -7.00 -6.74 -7.88
N PRO A 42 -6.40 -7.74 -8.54
CA PRO A 42 -6.72 -9.14 -8.33
C PRO A 42 -6.17 -9.68 -7.00
N PHE A 43 -6.66 -10.83 -6.60
CA PHE A 43 -6.07 -11.63 -5.53
C PHE A 43 -4.95 -12.51 -6.07
N PHE A 44 -3.78 -12.40 -5.48
CA PHE A 44 -2.64 -13.28 -5.72
C PHE A 44 -2.47 -14.24 -4.55
N ASP A 45 -2.72 -15.51 -4.79
CA ASP A 45 -2.56 -16.56 -3.79
C ASP A 45 -1.07 -16.92 -3.64
N PRO A 46 -0.42 -16.66 -2.50
CA PRO A 46 1.00 -16.95 -2.32
C PRO A 46 1.33 -18.44 -2.30
N ALA A 47 0.33 -19.30 -2.16
CA ALA A 47 0.51 -20.76 -2.25
C ALA A 47 0.68 -21.24 -3.69
N LYS A 48 0.24 -20.47 -4.68
CA LYS A 48 0.35 -20.83 -6.08
C LYS A 48 1.66 -20.33 -6.68
N ASN A 49 2.41 -21.20 -7.34
CA ASN A 49 3.70 -20.83 -7.95
C ASN A 49 3.57 -19.71 -8.99
N GLU A 50 2.50 -19.71 -9.78
CA GLU A 50 2.20 -18.69 -10.78
C GLU A 50 1.96 -17.29 -10.17
N HIS A 51 1.53 -17.24 -8.89
CA HIS A 51 1.30 -16.00 -8.16
C HIS A 51 2.52 -15.51 -7.37
N ARG A 52 3.59 -16.32 -7.27
CA ARG A 52 4.83 -15.94 -6.57
C ARG A 52 5.67 -14.91 -7.32
N THR A 53 5.30 -14.53 -8.53
CA THR A 53 5.99 -13.53 -9.35
C THR A 53 6.07 -12.15 -8.69
N GLN A 54 5.34 -11.93 -7.62
CA GLN A 54 5.42 -10.71 -6.82
C GLN A 54 6.80 -10.48 -6.17
N LEU A 55 7.56 -11.54 -5.96
CA LEU A 55 8.90 -11.51 -5.36
C LEU A 55 9.82 -12.35 -6.24
N ARG A 56 10.01 -11.94 -7.46
CA ARG A 56 11.01 -12.57 -8.32
C ARG A 56 12.38 -12.44 -7.66
N PRO A 57 13.16 -13.50 -7.64
CA PRO A 57 14.57 -13.38 -7.29
C PRO A 57 15.21 -12.28 -8.10
N SER A 58 16.14 -11.52 -7.52
CA SER A 58 16.74 -10.36 -8.18
C SER A 58 17.41 -10.69 -9.53
N TRP A 59 17.87 -11.94 -9.70
CA TRP A 59 18.46 -12.41 -10.97
C TRP A 59 17.45 -12.71 -12.08
N GLU A 60 16.17 -12.90 -11.74
CA GLU A 60 15.07 -13.08 -12.70
C GLU A 60 14.39 -11.76 -13.04
N SER A 61 14.68 -10.69 -12.29
CA SER A 61 14.16 -9.37 -12.62
C SER A 61 14.84 -8.84 -13.87
N PRO A 62 14.10 -8.49 -14.92
CA PRO A 62 14.67 -8.02 -16.19
C PRO A 62 15.50 -6.74 -16.04
N ARG A 63 15.24 -5.95 -15.02
CA ARG A 63 15.92 -4.66 -14.80
C ARG A 63 16.86 -4.63 -13.61
N ARG A 64 16.81 -5.59 -12.72
CA ARG A 64 17.70 -5.75 -11.56
C ARG A 64 17.95 -4.49 -10.72
N GLY A 65 17.11 -3.46 -10.87
CA GLY A 65 17.28 -2.17 -10.22
C GLY A 65 18.49 -1.33 -10.68
N ALA A 66 19.34 -1.84 -11.57
CA ALA A 66 20.50 -1.13 -12.08
C ALA A 66 20.13 -0.29 -13.31
N GLY A 67 20.65 0.92 -13.40
CA GLY A 67 20.47 1.79 -14.58
C GLY A 67 19.18 2.59 -14.62
N SER A 68 18.32 2.50 -13.62
CA SER A 68 17.13 3.33 -13.52
C SER A 68 17.45 4.72 -13.00
N THR A 69 16.79 5.74 -13.53
CA THR A 69 16.82 7.11 -13.02
C THR A 69 15.89 7.31 -11.82
N ARG A 70 15.06 6.33 -11.49
CA ARG A 70 14.13 6.37 -10.35
C ARG A 70 14.83 6.00 -9.07
N ALA A 71 14.42 6.61 -7.94
CA ALA A 71 15.08 6.52 -6.65
C ALA A 71 15.29 5.09 -6.12
N PHE A 72 14.41 4.15 -6.45
CA PHE A 72 14.47 2.75 -6.03
C PHE A 72 14.63 1.78 -7.21
N GLY A 73 15.06 2.27 -8.37
CA GLY A 73 15.11 1.47 -9.58
C GLY A 73 13.75 1.22 -10.21
N ASP A 74 13.74 0.46 -11.27
CA ASP A 74 12.52 -0.04 -11.89
C ASP A 74 12.12 -1.35 -11.22
N PHE A 75 11.02 -1.34 -10.47
CA PHE A 75 10.50 -2.51 -9.80
C PHE A 75 9.45 -3.21 -10.68
N ASP A 76 9.85 -4.28 -11.34
CA ASP A 76 8.91 -5.20 -11.99
C ASP A 76 8.41 -6.29 -11.01
N ALA A 77 8.87 -6.23 -9.76
CA ALA A 77 8.54 -7.23 -8.76
C ALA A 77 7.12 -7.11 -8.20
N ALA A 78 6.44 -6.00 -8.50
CA ALA A 78 5.07 -5.77 -8.04
C ALA A 78 4.14 -5.54 -9.22
N TYR A 79 2.99 -6.20 -9.20
CA TYR A 79 1.93 -5.94 -10.16
C TYR A 79 1.48 -4.49 -10.06
N GLY A 80 1.59 -3.76 -11.15
CA GLY A 80 1.24 -2.35 -11.24
C GLY A 80 2.41 -1.38 -11.14
N GLY A 81 3.46 -1.66 -10.40
CA GLY A 81 4.68 -0.86 -10.33
C GLY A 81 4.52 0.66 -10.47
N TRP A 82 5.36 1.28 -11.31
CA TRP A 82 5.35 2.72 -11.57
C TRP A 82 4.25 3.15 -12.54
N ASP A 83 4.11 2.44 -13.64
CA ASP A 83 3.17 2.76 -14.71
C ASP A 83 2.18 1.60 -14.89
N ILE A 84 0.90 1.90 -14.83
CA ILE A 84 -0.18 0.95 -15.04
C ILE A 84 -0.93 1.36 -16.29
N ASP A 85 -1.00 0.47 -17.26
CA ASP A 85 -1.73 0.71 -18.49
C ASP A 85 -3.19 1.05 -18.22
N GLY A 86 -3.67 2.11 -18.87
CA GLY A 86 -5.04 2.61 -18.68
C GLY A 86 -5.28 3.41 -17.40
N GLU A 87 -4.25 3.66 -16.61
CA GLU A 87 -4.34 4.43 -15.36
C GLU A 87 -3.32 5.58 -15.31
N PRO A 88 -3.39 6.54 -16.23
CA PRO A 88 -2.49 7.69 -16.22
C PRO A 88 -2.73 8.53 -14.95
N TYR A 89 -1.68 9.18 -14.50
CA TYR A 89 -1.78 10.21 -13.48
C TYR A 89 -1.10 11.50 -13.95
N THR A 90 -1.53 12.61 -13.40
CA THR A 90 -0.96 13.91 -13.68
C THR A 90 -0.16 14.42 -12.48
N ARG A 91 0.85 15.22 -12.75
CA ARG A 91 1.65 15.90 -11.74
C ARG A 91 1.72 17.38 -12.07
N LYS A 92 2.02 18.20 -11.09
CA LYS A 92 2.22 19.62 -11.29
C LYS A 92 3.41 19.85 -12.22
N ASP A 93 3.28 20.76 -13.17
CA ASP A 93 4.35 21.12 -14.09
C ASP A 93 5.61 21.54 -13.34
N GLY A 94 6.77 21.09 -13.83
CA GLY A 94 8.07 21.35 -13.22
C GLY A 94 8.36 20.54 -11.95
N THR A 95 7.48 19.63 -11.52
CA THR A 95 7.74 18.70 -10.42
C THR A 95 8.01 17.29 -10.90
N GLN A 96 8.90 16.58 -10.20
CA GLN A 96 9.07 15.15 -10.41
C GLN A 96 8.28 14.39 -9.33
N PHE A 97 7.37 13.51 -9.77
CA PHE A 97 6.62 12.62 -8.91
C PHE A 97 6.41 11.31 -9.64
N ASP A 98 6.90 10.23 -9.07
CA ASP A 98 6.72 8.87 -9.59
C ASP A 98 5.84 8.09 -8.63
N TRP A 99 4.63 7.76 -9.07
CA TRP A 99 3.66 7.08 -8.23
C TRP A 99 3.86 5.57 -8.26
N PHE A 100 4.59 5.06 -7.29
CA PHE A 100 4.72 3.63 -7.06
C PHE A 100 3.49 3.08 -6.34
N ARG A 101 2.70 2.29 -7.02
CA ARG A 101 1.45 1.72 -6.53
C ARG A 101 1.36 0.23 -6.85
N SER A 102 0.43 -0.46 -6.23
CA SER A 102 0.24 -1.89 -6.36
C SER A 102 -1.23 -2.20 -6.58
N ARG A 103 -1.55 -2.85 -7.69
CA ARG A 103 -2.90 -3.28 -8.05
C ARG A 103 -3.13 -4.73 -7.67
N MET A 104 -3.34 -4.97 -6.39
CA MET A 104 -3.62 -6.30 -5.84
C MET A 104 -4.33 -6.20 -4.49
N LEU A 105 -5.08 -7.22 -4.15
CA LEU A 105 -5.65 -7.35 -2.80
C LEU A 105 -4.52 -7.31 -1.76
N GLY A 106 -4.65 -6.42 -0.76
CA GLY A 106 -3.62 -6.15 0.23
C GLY A 106 -2.60 -5.08 -0.20
N GLY A 107 -2.59 -4.67 -1.48
CA GLY A 107 -1.73 -3.61 -1.98
C GLY A 107 -0.25 -3.83 -1.67
N ARG A 108 0.47 -2.75 -1.34
CA ARG A 108 1.91 -2.78 -1.06
C ARG A 108 2.32 -3.57 0.18
N THR A 109 1.39 -4.00 1.03
CA THR A 109 1.70 -4.90 2.15
C THR A 109 2.24 -6.24 1.68
N ASN A 110 1.97 -6.63 0.43
CA ASN A 110 2.45 -7.88 -0.13
C ASN A 110 3.92 -7.84 -0.58
N HIS A 111 4.47 -6.67 -0.86
CA HIS A 111 5.81 -6.54 -1.46
C HIS A 111 6.69 -5.43 -0.88
N TRP A 112 6.32 -4.80 0.24
CA TRP A 112 7.22 -3.89 0.94
C TRP A 112 8.46 -4.63 1.46
N GLY A 113 9.54 -3.90 1.74
CA GLY A 113 10.82 -4.51 2.13
C GLY A 113 10.82 -5.33 3.42
N ARG A 114 9.69 -5.38 4.13
CA ARG A 114 9.46 -6.17 5.36
C ARG A 114 10.42 -5.83 6.50
N ILE A 115 10.99 -4.66 6.46
CA ILE A 115 11.80 -4.12 7.56
C ILE A 115 10.84 -3.44 8.51
N SER A 116 10.69 -4.01 9.71
CA SER A 116 9.84 -3.49 10.77
C SER A 116 10.69 -3.19 12.00
N LEU A 117 11.20 -1.97 12.07
CA LEU A 117 11.92 -1.51 13.24
C LEU A 117 10.91 -1.05 14.30
N ARG A 118 11.20 -1.40 15.54
CA ARG A 118 10.41 -0.89 16.65
C ARG A 118 10.72 0.59 16.87
N PHE A 119 9.71 1.43 16.82
CA PHE A 119 9.85 2.84 17.16
C PHE A 119 10.11 3.04 18.65
N GLY A 120 10.88 4.06 18.99
CA GLY A 120 11.10 4.50 20.35
C GLY A 120 10.28 5.74 20.69
N PRO A 121 10.28 6.18 21.95
CA PRO A 121 9.55 7.40 22.36
C PRO A 121 9.90 8.65 21.54
N LEU A 122 11.16 8.77 21.13
CA LEU A 122 11.65 9.92 20.38
C LEU A 122 11.04 10.02 18.97
N ASP A 123 10.73 8.89 18.35
CA ASP A 123 10.14 8.88 17.00
C ASP A 123 8.77 9.56 16.95
N PHE A 124 8.03 9.55 18.06
CA PHE A 124 6.71 10.20 18.17
C PHE A 124 6.78 11.67 18.54
N LYS A 125 7.86 12.13 19.13
CA LYS A 125 8.05 13.49 19.65
C LYS A 125 9.33 14.14 19.13
N ARG A 126 9.65 13.85 17.88
CA ARG A 126 10.91 14.29 17.25
C ARG A 126 11.06 15.80 17.21
N ARG A 127 9.96 16.53 16.92
CA ARG A 127 9.97 17.99 16.89
C ARG A 127 10.41 18.63 18.22
N ASP A 128 10.02 18.02 19.36
CA ASP A 128 10.40 18.53 20.68
C ASP A 128 11.91 18.44 20.90
N PHE A 129 12.59 17.55 20.15
CA PHE A 129 14.02 17.34 20.25
C PHE A 129 14.83 18.18 19.26
N ASP A 130 14.47 18.21 17.97
CA ASP A 130 15.27 18.86 16.92
C ASP A 130 14.56 20.06 16.25
N GLY A 131 13.33 20.35 16.61
CA GLY A 131 12.54 21.46 16.10
C GLY A 131 11.99 21.24 14.67
N LEU A 132 12.21 20.09 14.06
CA LEU A 132 11.85 19.80 12.67
C LEU A 132 10.55 18.97 12.57
N GLY A 133 9.77 19.26 11.52
CA GLY A 133 8.53 18.54 11.23
C GLY A 133 7.46 18.75 12.29
N ASP A 134 6.65 17.72 12.50
CA ASP A 134 5.57 17.69 13.47
C ASP A 134 5.63 16.46 14.38
N ASN A 135 5.20 16.62 15.63
CA ASN A 135 5.02 15.48 16.53
C ASN A 135 3.80 14.66 16.11
N TRP A 136 3.87 13.36 16.32
CA TRP A 136 2.69 12.51 16.19
C TRP A 136 1.68 12.84 17.29
N PRO A 137 0.37 12.76 17.01
CA PRO A 137 -0.68 13.01 18.02
C PRO A 137 -0.74 11.95 19.11
N ILE A 138 -0.01 10.84 18.93
CA ILE A 138 0.12 9.73 19.89
C ILE A 138 1.53 9.66 20.44
N SER A 139 1.72 8.89 21.50
CA SER A 139 3.00 8.60 22.11
C SER A 139 3.37 7.12 21.98
N TYR A 140 4.61 6.78 22.30
CA TYR A 140 5.04 5.38 22.38
C TYR A 140 4.20 4.56 23.35
N ASN A 141 3.76 5.16 24.47
CA ASN A 141 2.99 4.47 25.49
C ASN A 141 1.57 4.12 25.04
N ASP A 142 1.04 4.82 24.03
CA ASP A 142 -0.30 4.57 23.51
C ASP A 142 -0.35 3.31 22.61
N ILE A 143 0.82 2.82 22.18
CA ILE A 143 0.91 1.69 21.24
C ILE A 143 1.79 0.53 21.68
N LYS A 144 2.41 0.59 22.86
CA LYS A 144 3.28 -0.47 23.38
C LYS A 144 2.49 -1.63 23.98
#